data_d65db4e7aabf281ae2810bd29b22a9ac
#
_entry.id   d65db4e7aabf281ae2810bd29b22a9ac
#
_cell.length_a   1.000
_cell.length_b   1.000
_cell.length_c   1.000
_cell.angle_alpha   90.00
_cell.angle_beta   90.00
_cell.angle_gamma   90.00
#
_symmetry.space_group_name_H-M   'P 1'
#
loop_
_entity.id
_entity.type
_entity.pdbx_description
1 polymer ?
#
loop_
_entity_poly.entity_id
_entity_poly.type
_entity_poly.pdbx_seq_one_letter_code
_entity_poly.pdbx_strand_id
1 'polypeptide(L)'
;MATSASTRRPGGFAIEIHHVAEMTPIILIPARMGSTRLPGKPLAMIGDTPMIVHVWRRAMESGVGPVAVACSEAAVCEAVRTAGGTAVMTDPDLPRGSDRVHAGLMAIDPEGRHDVVINLQGDFPMLPPALLRQVLAPLADPAFDVGTLVTPVRNATEAAASSVVKAVCAFRGPSEVAPALYFSRSPVPWGEGPLWHHLGVYAYRRAALERFVTLPESPLEIRESLEQLRLLEAGMRIGVAETDAVVFGVDTPEDLARARRILA
;
A
#
# COMPACT_ATOMS: atom_id res chain seq x y z
N MET A 1 -43.12 -43.80 0.17
CA MET A 1 -41.67 -43.86 0.11
C MET A 1 -41.20 -42.60 -0.63
N ALA A 2 -40.81 -41.58 0.11
CA ALA A 2 -40.33 -40.30 -0.43
C ALA A 2 -38.81 -40.23 -0.27
N THR A 3 -38.09 -40.22 -1.40
CA THR A 3 -36.65 -40.09 -1.45
C THR A 3 -36.25 -38.60 -1.36
N SER A 4 -35.64 -38.27 -0.25
CA SER A 4 -35.04 -36.98 0.02
C SER A 4 -33.76 -36.80 -0.82
N ALA A 5 -33.77 -35.88 -1.77
CA ALA A 5 -32.59 -35.45 -2.48
C ALA A 5 -31.82 -34.40 -1.67
N SER A 6 -30.69 -34.80 -1.14
CA SER A 6 -29.71 -33.94 -0.47
C SER A 6 -28.96 -33.12 -1.50
N THR A 7 -29.23 -31.81 -1.58
CA THR A 7 -28.43 -30.84 -2.33
C THR A 7 -27.21 -30.47 -1.50
N ARG A 8 -26.05 -31.08 -1.78
CA ARG A 8 -24.75 -30.59 -1.32
C ARG A 8 -24.44 -29.27 -2.01
N ARG A 9 -24.33 -28.19 -1.25
CA ARG A 9 -23.69 -26.93 -1.68
C ARG A 9 -22.18 -27.19 -1.84
N PRO A 10 -21.54 -26.74 -2.94
CA PRO A 10 -20.09 -26.81 -3.07
C PRO A 10 -19.43 -25.94 -2.00
N GLY A 11 -18.42 -26.48 -1.33
CA GLY A 11 -17.71 -25.89 -0.21
C GLY A 11 -17.08 -24.56 -0.57
N GLY A 12 -17.54 -23.50 0.10
CA GLY A 12 -16.77 -22.29 0.24
C GLY A 12 -15.52 -22.60 1.07
N PHE A 13 -14.35 -22.41 0.49
CA PHE A 13 -13.11 -22.35 1.24
C PHE A 13 -13.22 -21.09 2.13
N ALA A 14 -13.54 -21.30 3.39
CA ALA A 14 -13.26 -20.32 4.42
C ALA A 14 -11.74 -20.19 4.49
N ILE A 15 -11.18 -19.09 3.97
CA ILE A 15 -9.79 -18.73 4.27
C ILE A 15 -9.74 -18.66 5.80
N GLU A 16 -8.94 -19.53 6.40
CA GLU A 16 -8.78 -19.57 7.85
C GLU A 16 -8.24 -18.22 8.33
N ILE A 17 -9.13 -17.41 8.87
CA ILE A 17 -8.87 -16.09 9.46
C ILE A 17 -7.89 -16.19 10.67
N HIS A 18 -7.53 -17.39 11.09
CA HIS A 18 -6.71 -17.65 12.26
C HIS A 18 -5.28 -17.08 12.19
N HIS A 19 -4.65 -17.05 11.00
CA HIS A 19 -3.27 -16.54 10.87
C HIS A 19 -3.15 -15.01 10.86
N VAL A 20 -4.18 -14.29 10.41
CA VAL A 20 -4.21 -12.82 10.45
C VAL A 20 -4.39 -12.30 11.88
N ALA A 21 -5.03 -13.08 12.74
CA ALA A 21 -5.26 -12.70 14.14
C ALA A 21 -3.98 -12.71 15.02
N GLU A 22 -2.89 -13.33 14.56
CA GLU A 22 -1.61 -13.39 15.28
C GLU A 22 -0.61 -12.30 14.83
N MET A 23 -0.89 -11.59 13.72
CA MET A 23 0.00 -10.51 13.24
C MET A 23 -0.07 -9.29 14.15
N THR A 24 1.08 -8.67 14.37
CA THR A 24 1.23 -7.42 15.13
C THR A 24 1.64 -6.27 14.21
N PRO A 25 0.74 -5.77 13.35
CA PRO A 25 1.08 -4.76 12.36
C PRO A 25 1.31 -3.38 12.97
N ILE A 26 2.19 -2.60 12.33
CA ILE A 26 2.36 -1.16 12.52
C ILE A 26 2.18 -0.46 11.16
N ILE A 27 1.55 0.70 11.14
CA ILE A 27 1.39 1.51 9.94
C ILE A 27 2.39 2.66 9.97
N LEU A 28 3.22 2.75 8.95
CA LEU A 28 4.18 3.83 8.76
C LEU A 28 3.87 4.59 7.47
N ILE A 29 3.83 5.92 7.60
CA ILE A 29 3.50 6.84 6.51
C ILE A 29 4.75 7.67 6.22
N PRO A 30 5.48 7.41 5.11
CA PRO A 30 6.62 8.23 4.74
C PRO A 30 6.16 9.59 4.23
N ALA A 31 6.79 10.67 4.69
CA ALA A 31 6.48 12.03 4.28
C ALA A 31 7.75 12.86 4.06
N ARG A 32 7.84 13.50 2.88
CA ARG A 32 8.91 14.46 2.54
C ARG A 32 8.34 15.63 1.76
N MET A 33 8.92 16.83 1.93
CA MET A 33 8.51 18.05 1.21
C MET A 33 8.94 18.07 -0.26
N GLY A 34 9.94 17.27 -0.63
CA GLY A 34 10.58 17.24 -1.93
C GLY A 34 9.74 16.57 -3.02
N SER A 35 8.53 17.07 -3.29
CA SER A 35 7.72 16.68 -4.44
C SER A 35 7.89 17.68 -5.57
N THR A 36 8.27 17.21 -6.76
CA THR A 36 8.48 18.07 -7.94
C THR A 36 7.17 18.57 -8.56
N ARG A 37 6.14 17.71 -8.60
CA ARG A 37 4.83 18.01 -9.21
C ARG A 37 3.93 18.83 -8.29
N LEU A 38 4.07 18.67 -6.98
CA LEU A 38 3.29 19.38 -5.96
C LEU A 38 4.23 19.73 -4.78
N PRO A 39 5.01 20.82 -4.86
CA PRO A 39 5.89 21.23 -3.78
C PRO A 39 5.16 21.40 -2.46
N GLY A 40 5.77 20.93 -1.37
CA GLY A 40 5.14 20.98 -0.05
C GLY A 40 3.94 20.04 0.12
N LYS A 41 3.80 19.04 -0.72
CA LYS A 41 2.68 18.10 -0.79
C LYS A 41 2.13 17.64 0.58
N PRO A 42 2.92 17.19 1.56
CA PRO A 42 2.39 16.74 2.85
C PRO A 42 1.64 17.81 3.63
N LEU A 43 2.02 19.07 3.48
CA LEU A 43 1.41 20.21 4.16
C LEU A 43 0.38 20.95 3.30
N ALA A 44 0.10 20.48 2.08
CA ALA A 44 -0.95 21.05 1.24
C ALA A 44 -2.31 20.91 1.95
N MET A 45 -3.01 22.05 2.10
CA MET A 45 -4.26 22.11 2.83
C MET A 45 -5.43 21.51 2.04
N ILE A 46 -6.21 20.67 2.70
CA ILE A 46 -7.51 20.18 2.24
C ILE A 46 -8.51 20.59 3.32
N GLY A 47 -9.38 21.55 3.02
CA GLY A 47 -10.08 22.30 4.05
C GLY A 47 -9.09 22.96 5.02
N ASP A 48 -9.31 22.83 6.32
CA ASP A 48 -8.48 23.38 7.38
C ASP A 48 -7.41 22.39 7.89
N THR A 49 -7.18 21.30 7.18
CA THR A 49 -6.29 20.22 7.63
C THR A 49 -5.23 19.90 6.58
N PRO A 50 -3.92 19.79 6.96
CA PRO A 50 -2.88 19.33 6.06
C PRO A 50 -3.14 17.92 5.52
N MET A 51 -2.76 17.66 4.27
CA MET A 51 -2.98 16.38 3.61
C MET A 51 -2.42 15.19 4.41
N ILE A 52 -1.23 15.32 4.97
CA ILE A 52 -0.62 14.24 5.78
C ILE A 52 -1.46 13.87 7.01
N VAL A 53 -2.15 14.83 7.60
CA VAL A 53 -3.03 14.60 8.74
C VAL A 53 -4.31 13.86 8.31
N HIS A 54 -4.83 14.14 7.12
CA HIS A 54 -5.92 13.33 6.55
C HIS A 54 -5.49 11.87 6.37
N VAL A 55 -4.31 11.64 5.77
CA VAL A 55 -3.78 10.27 5.58
C VAL A 55 -3.61 9.57 6.93
N TRP A 56 -3.01 10.24 7.92
CA TRP A 56 -2.83 9.71 9.25
C TRP A 56 -4.18 9.35 9.91
N ARG A 57 -5.21 10.22 9.83
CA ARG A 57 -6.55 9.95 10.36
C ARG A 57 -7.17 8.71 9.72
N ARG A 58 -7.07 8.57 8.37
CA ARG A 58 -7.56 7.37 7.67
C ARG A 58 -6.86 6.10 8.12
N ALA A 59 -5.55 6.17 8.37
CA ALA A 59 -4.80 5.06 8.94
C ALA A 59 -5.29 4.68 10.34
N MET A 60 -5.51 5.68 11.22
CA MET A 60 -6.05 5.46 12.57
C MET A 60 -7.45 4.84 12.57
N GLU A 61 -8.33 5.30 11.67
CA GLU A 61 -9.69 4.77 11.49
C GLU A 61 -9.70 3.28 11.11
N SER A 62 -8.62 2.75 10.53
CA SER A 62 -8.54 1.33 10.17
C SER A 62 -8.55 0.39 11.39
N GLY A 63 -8.05 0.86 12.53
CA GLY A 63 -7.91 0.06 13.75
C GLY A 63 -6.98 -1.15 13.61
N VAL A 64 -6.10 -1.17 12.58
CA VAL A 64 -5.23 -2.32 12.27
C VAL A 64 -4.06 -2.41 13.25
N GLY A 65 -3.53 -1.25 13.67
CA GLY A 65 -2.38 -1.19 14.59
C GLY A 65 -1.96 0.26 14.87
N PRO A 66 -0.86 0.47 15.61
CA PRO A 66 -0.28 1.79 15.81
C PRO A 66 0.05 2.46 14.47
N VAL A 67 -0.08 3.80 14.43
CA VAL A 67 0.22 4.60 13.23
C VAL A 67 1.25 5.66 13.57
N ALA A 68 2.29 5.78 12.75
CA ALA A 68 3.23 6.86 12.84
C ALA A 68 3.63 7.41 11.46
N VAL A 69 4.02 8.69 11.44
CA VAL A 69 4.51 9.36 10.24
C VAL A 69 6.02 9.51 10.34
N ALA A 70 6.75 8.98 9.35
CA ALA A 70 8.19 9.13 9.21
C ALA A 70 8.49 10.34 8.34
N CYS A 71 8.97 11.43 8.94
CA CYS A 71 9.12 12.75 8.32
C CYS A 71 10.58 13.09 8.06
N SER A 72 10.85 13.81 6.97
CA SER A 72 12.16 14.45 6.74
C SER A 72 12.25 15.87 7.26
N GLU A 73 11.12 16.55 7.53
CA GLU A 73 11.10 17.96 7.94
C GLU A 73 10.30 18.18 9.23
N ALA A 74 10.81 19.07 10.08
CA ALA A 74 10.20 19.39 11.38
C ALA A 74 8.76 19.90 11.25
N ALA A 75 8.45 20.68 10.22
CA ALA A 75 7.11 21.20 9.99
C ALA A 75 6.06 20.10 9.74
N VAL A 76 6.43 19.00 9.06
CA VAL A 76 5.55 17.84 8.85
C VAL A 76 5.33 17.10 10.16
N CYS A 77 6.40 16.88 10.95
CA CYS A 77 6.28 16.28 12.27
C CYS A 77 5.37 17.08 13.19
N GLU A 78 5.53 18.40 13.20
CA GLU A 78 4.74 19.30 14.04
C GLU A 78 3.25 19.26 13.66
N ALA A 79 2.93 19.30 12.37
CA ALA A 79 1.54 19.20 11.90
C ALA A 79 0.86 17.90 12.39
N VAL A 80 1.58 16.77 12.33
CA VAL A 80 1.06 15.48 12.81
C VAL A 80 0.90 15.46 14.34
N ARG A 81 1.89 15.95 15.08
CA ARG A 81 1.86 16.00 16.55
C ARG A 81 0.76 16.93 17.07
N THR A 82 0.59 18.09 16.44
CA THR A 82 -0.50 19.03 16.76
C THR A 82 -1.88 18.37 16.56
N ALA A 83 -2.00 17.47 15.59
CA ALA A 83 -3.22 16.68 15.39
C ALA A 83 -3.37 15.49 16.38
N GLY A 84 -2.42 15.28 17.29
CA GLY A 84 -2.40 14.17 18.26
C GLY A 84 -1.74 12.89 17.74
N GLY A 85 -1.07 12.95 16.59
CA GLY A 85 -0.41 11.80 15.97
C GLY A 85 1.03 11.59 16.43
N THR A 86 1.54 10.38 16.20
CA THR A 86 2.95 10.04 16.39
C THR A 86 3.72 10.39 15.13
N ALA A 87 4.81 11.14 15.27
CA ALA A 87 5.72 11.46 14.18
C ALA A 87 7.17 11.34 14.62
N VAL A 88 8.00 10.77 13.76
CA VAL A 88 9.45 10.63 13.97
C VAL A 88 10.22 11.32 12.85
N MET A 89 11.31 11.97 13.23
CA MET A 89 12.26 12.51 12.27
C MET A 89 13.12 11.38 11.71
N THR A 90 13.34 11.41 10.42
CA THR A 90 14.23 10.52 9.68
C THR A 90 15.18 11.36 8.84
N ASP A 91 16.28 10.76 8.42
CA ASP A 91 17.27 11.44 7.58
C ASP A 91 16.60 12.00 6.31
N PRO A 92 16.74 13.31 6.02
CA PRO A 92 16.18 13.92 4.81
C PRO A 92 16.74 13.31 3.52
N ASP A 93 17.98 12.82 3.54
CA ASP A 93 18.70 12.32 2.36
C ASP A 93 18.33 10.87 2.01
N LEU A 94 17.43 10.23 2.77
CA LEU A 94 16.92 8.91 2.42
C LEU A 94 16.25 8.94 1.03
N PRO A 95 16.71 8.10 0.08
CA PRO A 95 16.33 8.23 -1.32
C PRO A 95 14.88 7.81 -1.58
N ARG A 96 14.35 6.85 -0.79
CA ARG A 96 13.06 6.20 -1.08
C ARG A 96 12.10 6.23 0.10
N GLY A 97 10.81 6.01 -0.22
CA GLY A 97 9.76 5.86 0.79
C GLY A 97 9.98 4.64 1.70
N SER A 98 10.41 3.52 1.15
CA SER A 98 10.71 2.29 1.92
C SER A 98 11.86 2.47 2.89
N ASP A 99 12.94 3.18 2.48
CA ASP A 99 14.07 3.49 3.37
C ASP A 99 13.60 4.34 4.56
N ARG A 100 12.72 5.31 4.29
CA ARG A 100 12.13 6.18 5.32
C ARG A 100 11.19 5.42 6.26
N VAL A 101 10.37 4.51 5.72
CA VAL A 101 9.53 3.61 6.52
C VAL A 101 10.39 2.75 7.43
N HIS A 102 11.46 2.15 6.91
CA HIS A 102 12.39 1.35 7.71
C HIS A 102 13.07 2.19 8.81
N ALA A 103 13.60 3.37 8.48
CA ALA A 103 14.20 4.26 9.47
C ALA A 103 13.20 4.67 10.58
N GLY A 104 11.95 4.96 10.18
CA GLY A 104 10.86 5.23 11.12
C GLY A 104 10.53 4.03 12.02
N LEU A 105 10.50 2.82 11.45
CA LEU A 105 10.29 1.58 12.19
C LEU A 105 11.37 1.38 13.25
N MET A 106 12.64 1.51 12.88
CA MET A 106 13.76 1.31 13.80
C MET A 106 13.77 2.34 14.94
N ALA A 107 13.26 3.56 14.70
CA ALA A 107 13.16 4.58 15.73
C ALA A 107 12.00 4.33 16.71
N ILE A 108 10.88 3.74 16.25
CA ILE A 108 9.65 3.55 17.06
C ILE A 108 9.64 2.18 17.73
N ASP A 109 10.10 1.16 17.02
CA ASP A 109 10.05 -0.23 17.45
C ASP A 109 11.43 -0.92 17.33
N PRO A 110 12.45 -0.44 18.04
CA PRO A 110 13.78 -1.05 18.01
C PRO A 110 13.80 -2.47 18.60
N GLU A 111 12.81 -2.81 19.43
CA GLU A 111 12.70 -4.11 20.09
C GLU A 111 12.02 -5.18 19.22
N GLY A 112 11.45 -4.82 18.06
CA GLY A 112 10.86 -5.78 17.14
C GLY A 112 9.51 -6.34 17.58
N ARG A 113 8.68 -5.55 18.26
CA ARG A 113 7.35 -5.96 18.72
C ARG A 113 6.33 -6.13 17.60
N HIS A 114 6.57 -5.46 16.46
CA HIS A 114 5.73 -5.51 15.28
C HIS A 114 6.39 -6.38 14.20
N ASP A 115 5.71 -7.45 13.81
CA ASP A 115 6.17 -8.43 12.81
C ASP A 115 5.75 -8.08 11.38
N VAL A 116 4.76 -7.17 11.22
CA VAL A 116 4.27 -6.67 9.93
C VAL A 116 4.30 -5.15 9.90
N VAL A 117 4.79 -4.60 8.78
CA VAL A 117 4.90 -3.16 8.54
C VAL A 117 4.06 -2.77 7.33
N ILE A 118 3.03 -1.97 7.56
CA ILE A 118 2.24 -1.40 6.47
C ILE A 118 2.88 -0.07 6.05
N ASN A 119 3.32 0.00 4.79
CA ASN A 119 3.78 1.22 4.15
C ASN A 119 2.59 1.87 3.44
N LEU A 120 2.02 2.90 4.05
CA LEU A 120 0.96 3.72 3.47
C LEU A 120 1.55 5.02 2.93
N GLN A 121 1.45 5.22 1.62
CA GLN A 121 1.95 6.45 1.00
C GLN A 121 1.23 7.69 1.52
N GLY A 122 1.99 8.78 1.75
CA GLY A 122 1.48 10.02 2.34
C GLY A 122 0.61 10.88 1.40
N ASP A 123 0.19 10.35 0.27
CA ASP A 123 -0.61 11.02 -0.76
C ASP A 123 -2.00 10.41 -1.00
N PHE A 124 -2.46 9.56 -0.09
CA PHE A 124 -3.80 8.94 -0.13
C PHE A 124 -4.76 9.52 0.94
N PRO A 125 -5.12 10.82 0.92
CA PRO A 125 -5.94 11.43 1.96
C PRO A 125 -7.37 10.88 2.04
N MET A 126 -7.82 10.16 1.01
CA MET A 126 -9.15 9.57 0.92
C MET A 126 -9.13 8.05 0.89
N LEU A 127 -8.03 7.42 1.30
CA LEU A 127 -7.95 5.95 1.35
C LEU A 127 -9.08 5.40 2.22
N PRO A 128 -9.91 4.46 1.71
CA PRO A 128 -10.84 3.73 2.56
C PRO A 128 -10.07 2.93 3.64
N PRO A 129 -10.35 3.14 4.94
CA PRO A 129 -9.60 2.48 6.02
C PRO A 129 -9.57 0.94 5.94
N ALA A 130 -10.63 0.34 5.38
CA ALA A 130 -10.74 -1.10 5.17
C ALA A 130 -9.60 -1.69 4.32
N LEU A 131 -9.00 -0.89 3.41
CA LEU A 131 -7.90 -1.34 2.56
C LEU A 131 -6.64 -1.71 3.37
N LEU A 132 -6.42 -1.04 4.52
CA LEU A 132 -5.28 -1.36 5.39
C LEU A 132 -5.45 -2.70 6.10
N ARG A 133 -6.67 -3.21 6.20
CA ARG A 133 -6.95 -4.58 6.65
C ARG A 133 -6.81 -5.57 5.49
N GLN A 134 -7.30 -5.20 4.30
CA GLN A 134 -7.23 -6.06 3.12
C GLN A 134 -5.79 -6.31 2.65
N VAL A 135 -4.88 -5.33 2.79
CA VAL A 135 -3.48 -5.49 2.38
C VAL A 135 -2.71 -6.55 3.19
N LEU A 136 -3.23 -6.92 4.36
CA LEU A 136 -2.69 -8.00 5.19
C LEU A 136 -3.07 -9.40 4.68
N ALA A 137 -4.16 -9.52 3.93
CA ALA A 137 -4.69 -10.82 3.51
C ALA A 137 -3.66 -11.72 2.80
N PRO A 138 -2.78 -11.21 1.89
CA PRO A 138 -1.75 -12.03 1.30
C PRO A 138 -0.77 -12.65 2.31
N LEU A 139 -0.50 -11.97 3.41
CA LEU A 139 0.44 -12.45 4.43
C LEU A 139 -0.12 -13.58 5.31
N ALA A 140 -1.40 -13.94 5.17
CA ALA A 140 -1.94 -15.17 5.77
C ALA A 140 -1.26 -16.42 5.19
N ASP A 141 -0.78 -16.38 3.94
CA ASP A 141 0.08 -17.42 3.37
C ASP A 141 1.56 -17.08 3.69
N PRO A 142 2.27 -17.94 4.46
CA PRO A 142 3.68 -17.72 4.79
C PRO A 142 4.61 -17.72 3.58
N ALA A 143 4.13 -18.15 2.42
CA ALA A 143 4.90 -18.10 1.17
C ALA A 143 5.07 -16.69 0.61
N PHE A 144 4.29 -15.70 1.06
CA PHE A 144 4.44 -14.31 0.64
C PHE A 144 5.25 -13.49 1.65
N ASP A 145 6.22 -12.76 1.16
CA ASP A 145 7.04 -11.81 1.91
C ASP A 145 6.36 -10.45 2.06
N VAL A 146 5.56 -10.08 1.03
CA VAL A 146 4.90 -8.78 0.91
C VAL A 146 3.47 -8.96 0.41
N GLY A 147 2.54 -8.21 0.99
CA GLY A 147 1.18 -8.06 0.50
C GLY A 147 0.96 -6.72 -0.19
N THR A 148 0.15 -6.68 -1.23
CA THR A 148 -0.32 -5.45 -1.88
C THR A 148 -1.73 -5.63 -2.44
N LEU A 149 -2.28 -4.56 -3.02
CA LEU A 149 -3.65 -4.54 -3.53
C LEU A 149 -3.71 -4.20 -5.01
N VAL A 150 -4.73 -4.71 -5.68
CA VAL A 150 -5.08 -4.33 -7.04
C VAL A 150 -6.59 -4.06 -7.16
N THR A 151 -6.94 -3.25 -8.16
CA THR A 151 -8.33 -3.01 -8.57
C THR A 151 -8.44 -3.24 -10.08
N PRO A 152 -9.60 -3.65 -10.62
CA PRO A 152 -9.76 -3.78 -12.06
C PRO A 152 -9.54 -2.45 -12.79
N VAL A 153 -8.78 -2.47 -13.89
CA VAL A 153 -8.69 -1.36 -14.83
C VAL A 153 -10.04 -1.23 -15.55
N ARG A 154 -10.62 -0.03 -15.55
CA ARG A 154 -12.03 0.18 -15.92
C ARG A 154 -12.28 0.53 -17.37
N ASN A 155 -11.25 1.09 -18.04
CA ASN A 155 -11.40 1.54 -19.42
C ASN A 155 -10.05 1.62 -20.15
N ALA A 156 -10.08 1.77 -21.47
CA ALA A 156 -8.91 1.82 -22.32
C ALA A 156 -7.97 3.01 -22.02
N THR A 157 -8.51 4.15 -21.59
CA THR A 157 -7.71 5.32 -21.21
C THR A 157 -6.87 5.03 -19.98
N GLU A 158 -7.47 4.43 -18.96
CA GLU A 158 -6.78 3.98 -17.75
C GLU A 158 -5.74 2.90 -18.07
N ALA A 159 -6.07 1.95 -18.95
CA ALA A 159 -5.14 0.91 -19.40
C ALA A 159 -3.89 1.49 -20.06
N ALA A 160 -4.04 2.50 -20.92
CA ALA A 160 -2.95 3.15 -21.64
C ALA A 160 -2.13 4.12 -20.81
N ALA A 161 -2.66 4.61 -19.68
CA ALA A 161 -1.98 5.59 -18.83
C ALA A 161 -0.77 4.98 -18.13
N SER A 162 0.42 5.56 -18.34
CA SER A 162 1.66 5.12 -17.69
C SER A 162 1.72 5.42 -16.19
N SER A 163 0.86 6.33 -15.70
CA SER A 163 0.67 6.60 -14.26
C SER A 163 -0.14 5.50 -13.55
N VAL A 164 -0.90 4.72 -14.29
CA VAL A 164 -1.63 3.55 -13.80
C VAL A 164 -0.72 2.34 -13.97
N VAL A 165 -0.11 1.88 -12.90
CA VAL A 165 0.76 0.71 -12.91
C VAL A 165 -0.09 -0.55 -13.00
N LYS A 166 0.22 -1.42 -13.95
CA LYS A 166 -0.45 -2.72 -14.10
C LYS A 166 0.32 -3.80 -13.35
N ALA A 167 -0.40 -4.59 -12.54
CA ALA A 167 0.14 -5.80 -11.92
C ALA A 167 -0.25 -7.02 -12.77
N VAL A 168 0.72 -7.85 -13.08
CA VAL A 168 0.48 -9.15 -13.74
C VAL A 168 0.23 -10.18 -12.65
N CYS A 169 -1.03 -10.55 -12.48
CA CYS A 169 -1.48 -11.59 -11.54
C CYS A 169 -2.67 -12.33 -12.13
N ALA A 170 -2.92 -13.55 -11.68
CA ALA A 170 -4.01 -14.38 -12.16
C ALA A 170 -4.83 -14.91 -10.97
N PHE A 171 -6.00 -14.32 -10.77
CA PHE A 171 -6.98 -14.81 -9.81
C PHE A 171 -7.75 -15.98 -10.41
N ARG A 172 -7.94 -17.06 -9.64
CA ARG A 172 -8.69 -18.26 -10.03
C ARG A 172 -10.13 -18.22 -9.52
N GLY A 173 -10.42 -17.32 -8.60
CA GLY A 173 -11.75 -17.14 -8.00
C GLY A 173 -11.88 -15.83 -7.24
N PRO A 174 -13.12 -15.46 -6.86
CA PRO A 174 -13.37 -14.24 -6.08
C PRO A 174 -12.73 -14.31 -4.69
N SER A 175 -12.26 -13.17 -4.19
CA SER A 175 -11.60 -13.03 -2.87
C SER A 175 -10.33 -13.87 -2.71
N GLU A 176 -9.72 -14.31 -3.81
CA GLU A 176 -8.47 -15.06 -3.80
C GLU A 176 -7.27 -14.10 -3.66
N VAL A 177 -6.19 -14.61 -3.08
CA VAL A 177 -4.87 -13.99 -3.13
C VAL A 177 -4.10 -14.63 -4.28
N ALA A 178 -3.51 -13.82 -5.14
CA ALA A 178 -2.69 -14.30 -6.25
C ALA A 178 -1.24 -13.82 -6.11
N PRO A 179 -0.24 -14.56 -6.62
CA PRO A 179 1.11 -14.04 -6.73
C PRO A 179 1.17 -12.93 -7.77
N ALA A 180 1.86 -11.81 -7.46
CA ALA A 180 2.29 -10.87 -8.47
C ALA A 180 3.47 -11.46 -9.24
N LEU A 181 3.34 -11.54 -10.54
CA LEU A 181 4.38 -12.05 -11.44
C LEU A 181 5.26 -10.93 -12.01
N TYR A 182 4.69 -9.73 -12.21
CA TYR A 182 5.37 -8.55 -12.70
C TYR A 182 4.54 -7.28 -12.45
N PHE A 183 5.18 -6.11 -12.57
CA PHE A 183 4.53 -4.80 -12.59
C PHE A 183 5.06 -3.99 -13.76
N SER A 184 4.17 -3.28 -14.47
CA SER A 184 4.57 -2.45 -15.62
C SER A 184 3.71 -1.20 -15.76
N ARG A 185 4.31 -0.15 -16.31
CA ARG A 185 3.60 1.04 -16.77
C ARG A 185 2.88 0.80 -18.09
N SER A 186 3.32 -0.17 -18.88
CA SER A 186 2.67 -0.61 -20.12
C SER A 186 1.42 -1.44 -19.84
N PRO A 187 0.45 -1.51 -20.78
CA PRO A 187 -0.65 -2.47 -20.70
C PRO A 187 -0.13 -3.91 -20.75
N VAL A 188 -0.21 -4.63 -19.65
CA VAL A 188 0.19 -6.04 -19.53
C VAL A 188 -0.83 -6.79 -18.66
N PRO A 189 -1.06 -8.12 -18.91
CA PRO A 189 -0.51 -8.94 -19.98
C PRO A 189 -1.13 -8.63 -21.37
N TRP A 190 -0.51 -9.14 -22.43
CA TRP A 190 -1.08 -9.07 -23.78
C TRP A 190 -2.25 -10.04 -23.94
N GLY A 191 -3.23 -9.66 -24.78
CA GLY A 191 -4.41 -10.47 -25.08
C GLY A 191 -5.66 -10.01 -24.35
N GLU A 192 -6.73 -10.77 -24.53
CA GLU A 192 -8.02 -10.48 -23.89
C GLU A 192 -8.04 -10.90 -22.41
N GLY A 193 -8.72 -10.12 -21.57
CA GLY A 193 -8.86 -10.40 -20.15
C GLY A 193 -8.72 -9.15 -19.30
N PRO A 194 -8.89 -9.27 -17.96
CA PRO A 194 -8.78 -8.15 -17.06
C PRO A 194 -7.33 -7.65 -16.92
N LEU A 195 -7.17 -6.34 -16.90
CA LEU A 195 -5.95 -5.67 -16.43
C LEU A 195 -6.15 -5.21 -15.00
N TRP A 196 -5.10 -5.30 -14.19
CA TRP A 196 -5.14 -4.99 -12.76
C TRP A 196 -4.31 -3.75 -12.45
N HIS A 197 -4.97 -2.68 -11.98
CA HIS A 197 -4.32 -1.47 -11.49
C HIS A 197 -3.75 -1.73 -10.09
N HIS A 198 -2.47 -1.60 -9.94
CA HIS A 198 -1.77 -1.74 -8.67
C HIS A 198 -1.98 -0.52 -7.78
N LEU A 199 -2.39 -0.74 -6.54
CA LEU A 199 -2.50 0.29 -5.50
C LEU A 199 -1.22 0.27 -4.65
N GLY A 200 -0.53 1.41 -4.57
CA GLY A 200 0.77 1.55 -3.92
C GLY A 200 0.74 1.49 -2.38
N VAL A 201 -0.04 0.57 -1.82
CA VAL A 201 -0.08 0.25 -0.39
C VAL A 201 0.51 -1.14 -0.20
N TYR A 202 1.42 -1.29 0.76
CA TYR A 202 2.12 -2.55 0.99
C TYR A 202 2.08 -2.95 2.45
N ALA A 203 1.98 -4.25 2.69
CA ALA A 203 2.25 -4.87 3.98
C ALA A 203 3.49 -5.75 3.83
N TYR A 204 4.54 -5.44 4.54
CA TYR A 204 5.79 -6.22 4.55
C TYR A 204 5.84 -7.09 5.80
N ARG A 205 6.28 -8.35 5.69
CA ARG A 205 6.90 -8.97 6.86
C ARG A 205 8.10 -8.13 7.27
N ARG A 206 8.31 -7.93 8.56
CA ARG A 206 9.42 -7.09 9.05
C ARG A 206 10.76 -7.49 8.43
N ALA A 207 11.10 -8.77 8.48
CA ALA A 207 12.34 -9.30 7.90
C ALA A 207 12.44 -9.04 6.38
N ALA A 208 11.31 -9.01 5.68
CA ALA A 208 11.26 -8.69 4.25
C ALA A 208 11.59 -7.21 3.99
N LEU A 209 11.06 -6.28 4.80
CA LEU A 209 11.39 -4.87 4.70
C LEU A 209 12.87 -4.62 5.03
N GLU A 210 13.37 -5.21 6.13
CA GLU A 210 14.77 -5.11 6.54
C GLU A 210 15.73 -5.61 5.44
N ARG A 211 15.41 -6.72 4.80
CA ARG A 211 16.16 -7.22 3.64
C ARG A 211 16.04 -6.28 2.44
N PHE A 212 14.84 -5.80 2.14
CA PHE A 212 14.56 -4.98 0.97
C PHE A 212 15.39 -3.71 0.93
N VAL A 213 15.50 -3.00 2.04
CA VAL A 213 16.25 -1.72 2.10
C VAL A 213 17.77 -1.91 1.97
N THR A 214 18.28 -3.12 2.13
CA THR A 214 19.71 -3.43 1.91
C THR A 214 20.02 -3.80 0.46
N LEU A 215 19.01 -4.04 -0.36
CA LEU A 215 19.22 -4.43 -1.76
C LEU A 215 19.62 -3.22 -2.61
N PRO A 216 20.58 -3.38 -3.54
CA PRO A 216 20.88 -2.36 -4.54
C PRO A 216 19.69 -2.19 -5.50
N GLU A 217 19.62 -1.04 -6.16
CA GLU A 217 18.67 -0.84 -7.26
C GLU A 217 18.82 -1.92 -8.33
N SER A 218 17.68 -2.40 -8.81
CA SER A 218 17.65 -3.49 -9.78
C SER A 218 17.35 -2.98 -11.20
N PRO A 219 17.79 -3.72 -12.25
CA PRO A 219 17.61 -3.29 -13.63
C PRO A 219 16.17 -3.01 -14.03
N LEU A 220 15.23 -3.84 -13.60
CA LEU A 220 13.80 -3.66 -13.94
C LEU A 220 13.17 -2.52 -13.13
N GLU A 221 13.55 -2.36 -11.86
CA GLU A 221 13.15 -1.21 -11.05
C GLU A 221 13.54 0.11 -11.72
N ILE A 222 14.79 0.24 -12.17
CA ILE A 222 15.30 1.44 -12.83
C ILE A 222 14.53 1.67 -14.15
N ARG A 223 14.35 0.61 -14.96
CA ARG A 223 13.70 0.70 -16.26
C ARG A 223 12.24 1.12 -16.20
N GLU A 224 11.46 0.52 -15.29
CA GLU A 224 10.05 0.82 -15.10
C GLU A 224 9.83 1.98 -14.13
N SER A 225 10.85 2.40 -13.37
CA SER A 225 10.74 3.32 -12.23
C SER A 225 9.68 2.81 -11.22
N LEU A 226 9.78 1.53 -10.88
CA LEU A 226 8.88 0.81 -9.97
C LEU A 226 9.69 0.04 -8.93
N GLU A 227 9.74 0.56 -7.71
CA GLU A 227 10.56 0.07 -6.60
C GLU A 227 10.29 -1.41 -6.25
N GLN A 228 9.03 -1.84 -6.35
CA GLN A 228 8.61 -3.21 -6.02
C GLN A 228 9.19 -4.28 -6.95
N LEU A 229 9.71 -3.91 -8.12
CA LEU A 229 10.38 -4.88 -9.02
C LEU A 229 11.68 -5.41 -8.43
N ARG A 230 12.38 -4.62 -7.62
CA ARG A 230 13.56 -5.07 -6.87
C ARG A 230 13.24 -6.27 -5.96
N LEU A 231 12.05 -6.27 -5.33
CA LEU A 231 11.61 -7.40 -4.53
C LEU A 231 11.54 -8.68 -5.38
N LEU A 232 10.89 -8.60 -6.55
CA LEU A 232 10.74 -9.73 -7.46
C LEU A 232 12.09 -10.20 -8.01
N GLU A 233 12.96 -9.27 -8.42
CA GLU A 233 14.31 -9.59 -8.93
C GLU A 233 15.20 -10.23 -7.85
N ALA A 234 14.96 -9.91 -6.57
CA ALA A 234 15.63 -10.54 -5.42
C ALA A 234 15.01 -11.88 -5.00
N GLY A 235 14.01 -12.39 -5.75
CA GLY A 235 13.34 -13.65 -5.47
C GLY A 235 12.35 -13.59 -4.29
N MET A 236 11.97 -12.39 -3.84
CA MET A 236 10.93 -12.22 -2.83
C MET A 236 9.55 -12.33 -3.49
N ARG A 237 8.59 -12.87 -2.75
CA ARG A 237 7.23 -13.13 -3.26
C ARG A 237 6.26 -12.07 -2.79
N ILE A 238 5.58 -11.44 -3.75
CA ILE A 238 4.53 -10.47 -3.49
C ILE A 238 3.17 -11.14 -3.72
N GLY A 239 2.33 -11.17 -2.70
CA GLY A 239 0.93 -11.58 -2.80
C GLY A 239 0.04 -10.37 -3.08
N VAL A 240 -0.98 -10.56 -3.90
CA VAL A 240 -1.91 -9.51 -4.31
C VAL A 240 -3.32 -9.90 -3.91
N ALA A 241 -4.05 -8.99 -3.26
CA ALA A 241 -5.48 -9.12 -3.03
C ALA A 241 -6.27 -8.13 -3.89
N GLU A 242 -7.43 -8.57 -4.40
CA GLU A 242 -8.33 -7.74 -5.18
C GLU A 242 -9.18 -6.85 -4.28
N THR A 243 -9.46 -5.61 -4.73
CA THR A 243 -10.41 -4.71 -4.11
C THR A 243 -11.21 -3.93 -5.17
N ASP A 244 -12.46 -3.61 -4.86
CA ASP A 244 -13.31 -2.76 -5.71
C ASP A 244 -13.15 -1.27 -5.41
N ALA A 245 -12.31 -0.91 -4.44
CA ALA A 245 -12.15 0.47 -4.00
C ALA A 245 -11.56 1.35 -5.10
N VAL A 246 -12.14 2.54 -5.25
CA VAL A 246 -11.59 3.59 -6.09
C VAL A 246 -10.66 4.43 -5.24
N VAL A 247 -9.38 4.29 -5.45
CA VAL A 247 -8.37 5.08 -4.76
C VAL A 247 -7.62 5.93 -5.78
N PHE A 248 -7.40 7.19 -5.47
CA PHE A 248 -6.46 8.02 -6.23
C PHE A 248 -5.52 8.75 -5.28
N GLY A 249 -4.27 8.82 -5.69
CA GLY A 249 -3.26 9.63 -5.00
C GLY A 249 -3.37 11.10 -5.41
N VAL A 250 -2.93 11.98 -4.53
CA VAL A 250 -2.81 13.41 -4.81
C VAL A 250 -1.37 13.71 -5.21
N ASP A 251 -1.12 13.79 -6.51
CA ASP A 251 0.23 14.00 -7.07
C ASP A 251 0.38 15.35 -7.78
N THR A 252 -0.73 15.92 -8.25
CA THR A 252 -0.76 17.16 -9.03
C THR A 252 -1.66 18.20 -8.36
N PRO A 253 -1.56 19.50 -8.75
CA PRO A 253 -2.52 20.52 -8.31
C PRO A 253 -3.97 20.18 -8.65
N GLU A 254 -4.21 19.52 -9.78
CA GLU A 254 -5.54 19.09 -10.22
C GLU A 254 -6.10 18.00 -9.29
N ASP A 255 -5.25 17.04 -8.89
CA ASP A 255 -5.63 16.00 -7.89
C ASP A 255 -5.97 16.63 -6.55
N LEU A 256 -5.15 17.61 -6.12
CA LEU A 256 -5.41 18.36 -4.88
C LEU A 256 -6.74 19.12 -4.95
N ALA A 257 -7.03 19.77 -6.08
CA ALA A 257 -8.31 20.46 -6.28
C ALA A 257 -9.49 19.47 -6.26
N ARG A 258 -9.30 18.28 -6.82
CA ARG A 258 -10.29 17.19 -6.75
C ARG A 258 -10.50 16.70 -5.30
N ALA A 259 -9.41 16.47 -4.57
CA ALA A 259 -9.47 16.06 -3.16
C ALA A 259 -10.22 17.09 -2.29
N ARG A 260 -9.94 18.38 -2.51
CA ARG A 260 -10.65 19.48 -1.83
C ARG A 260 -12.15 19.48 -2.07
N ARG A 261 -12.60 19.15 -3.30
CA ARG A 261 -14.04 19.07 -3.61
C ARG A 261 -14.75 17.89 -2.95
N ILE A 262 -14.02 16.82 -2.65
CA ILE A 262 -14.59 15.60 -2.08
C ILE A 262 -14.60 15.65 -0.55
N LEU A 263 -13.61 16.29 0.07
CA LEU A 263 -13.42 16.34 1.52
C LEU A 263 -13.86 17.67 2.15
N ALA A 264 -14.37 18.62 1.34
CA ALA A 264 -14.90 19.91 1.79
C ALA A 264 -16.24 19.78 2.51
#